data_5a4326118f13877be1bbbda437559c60
#
_entry.id   5a4326118f13877be1bbbda437559c60
#
_cell.length_a   1.000
_cell.length_b   1.000
_cell.length_c   1.000
_cell.angle_alpha   90.00
_cell.angle_beta   90.00
_cell.angle_gamma   90.00
#
_symmetry.space_group_name_H-M   'P 1'
#
loop_
_entity.id
_entity.type
_entity.pdbx_description
1 polymer ?
#
loop_
_entity_poly.entity_id
_entity_poly.type
_entity_poly.pdbx_seq_one_letter_code
_entity_poly.pdbx_strand_id
1 'polypeptide(L)'
;EPWQTIFCSPVSHIHEDECNAPEFFSGAKLTLVGNSDKINPKELRESIQAEESRGVHGPQRGPISITQITEKGQVYTLNEIKELTQIAKEFDLPVHMDGARFANALVSLECTAAEMTWKAGVDVVSFGGTKNGLMGAEGVIFFDPQKAWEFELRRKRSAHLFSKHRYLSAQMLAYLQNDLWIELAGKANKAAARLIAGLREIKKVEFLVEPKANLIFVKMPAYMHRKAYAKGLEYYTWSEIDGVSDDTPVVARFVVDWSRSLKDIDKFLEIMRNVA
;
A
#
# COMPACT_ATOMS: atom_id res chain seq x y z
N GLU A 1 19.72 -7.40 9.57
CA GLU A 1 20.34 -8.53 10.28
C GLU A 1 19.32 -9.26 11.14
N PRO A 2 19.50 -10.58 11.45
CA PRO A 2 18.51 -11.37 12.18
C PRO A 2 18.21 -10.88 13.60
N TRP A 3 19.12 -10.13 14.19
CA TRP A 3 18.96 -9.54 15.53
C TRP A 3 18.34 -8.14 15.50
N GLN A 4 18.03 -7.61 14.32
CA GLN A 4 17.38 -6.31 14.17
C GLN A 4 15.86 -6.43 14.23
N THR A 5 15.21 -5.27 14.35
CA THR A 5 13.76 -5.16 14.14
C THR A 5 13.45 -4.25 12.96
N ILE A 6 12.34 -4.49 12.28
CA ILE A 6 11.79 -3.64 11.23
C ILE A 6 10.62 -2.88 11.84
N PHE A 7 10.67 -1.54 11.81
CA PHE A 7 9.57 -0.70 12.28
C PHE A 7 8.53 -0.53 11.18
N CYS A 8 7.28 -0.86 11.44
CA CYS A 8 6.19 -0.74 10.47
C CYS A 8 4.85 -0.42 11.12
N SER A 9 3.86 -0.05 10.33
CA SER A 9 2.47 0.10 10.77
C SER A 9 1.90 -1.26 11.19
N PRO A 10 0.99 -1.33 12.20
CA PRO A 10 0.34 -2.57 12.61
C PRO A 10 -0.56 -3.20 11.54
N VAL A 11 -0.94 -2.45 10.51
CA VAL A 11 -1.73 -2.94 9.37
C VAL A 11 -0.93 -3.05 8.10
N SER A 12 0.42 -2.94 8.18
CA SER A 12 1.28 -3.08 7.02
C SER A 12 1.20 -4.47 6.42
N HIS A 13 1.24 -4.57 5.10
CA HIS A 13 1.18 -5.84 4.36
C HIS A 13 2.25 -6.83 4.83
N ILE A 14 3.47 -6.34 5.13
CA ILE A 14 4.57 -7.15 5.67
C ILE A 14 4.26 -7.77 7.04
N HIS A 15 3.30 -7.21 7.78
CA HIS A 15 2.87 -7.76 9.07
C HIS A 15 1.65 -8.68 8.94
N GLU A 16 0.61 -8.25 8.20
CA GLU A 16 -0.66 -8.96 8.19
C GLU A 16 -0.79 -10.00 7.06
N ASP A 17 -0.19 -9.74 5.88
CA ASP A 17 -0.55 -10.46 4.65
C ASP A 17 0.61 -11.21 3.99
N GLU A 18 1.78 -11.34 4.65
CA GLU A 18 2.96 -12.02 4.11
C GLU A 18 3.25 -13.38 4.76
N CYS A 19 2.35 -13.87 5.61
CA CYS A 19 2.52 -15.16 6.32
C CYS A 19 3.89 -15.29 7.01
N ASN A 20 4.34 -14.24 7.71
CA ASN A 20 5.64 -14.11 8.37
C ASN A 20 6.85 -14.22 7.41
N ALA A 21 6.69 -13.90 6.13
CA ALA A 21 7.80 -13.98 5.17
C ALA A 21 8.98 -13.04 5.54
N PRO A 22 8.76 -11.79 5.96
CA PRO A 22 9.86 -10.93 6.38
C PRO A 22 10.67 -11.53 7.52
N GLU A 23 10.02 -12.06 8.56
CA GLU A 23 10.67 -12.69 9.69
C GLU A 23 11.37 -13.98 9.29
N PHE A 24 10.73 -14.81 8.49
CA PHE A 24 11.30 -16.09 8.04
C PHE A 24 12.56 -15.91 7.21
N PHE A 25 12.55 -14.99 6.23
CA PHE A 25 13.70 -14.81 5.34
C PHE A 25 14.81 -13.93 5.92
N SER A 26 14.49 -13.01 6.82
CA SER A 26 15.48 -12.12 7.45
C SER A 26 15.92 -12.59 8.83
N GLY A 27 15.07 -13.32 9.56
CA GLY A 27 15.22 -13.60 10.97
C GLY A 27 14.94 -12.41 11.89
N ALA A 28 14.65 -11.24 11.31
CA ALA A 28 14.37 -10.02 12.05
C ALA A 28 12.94 -10.01 12.58
N LYS A 29 12.73 -9.36 13.70
CA LYS A 29 11.41 -9.10 14.28
C LYS A 29 10.72 -7.94 13.57
N LEU A 30 9.38 -7.86 13.61
CA LEU A 30 8.64 -6.63 13.33
C LEU A 30 8.31 -5.91 14.64
N THR A 31 8.53 -4.60 14.69
CA THR A 31 8.07 -3.72 15.77
C THR A 31 6.99 -2.80 15.22
N LEU A 32 5.77 -2.98 15.73
CA LEU A 32 4.61 -2.24 15.29
C LEU A 32 4.60 -0.85 15.91
N VAL A 33 4.40 0.18 15.08
CA VAL A 33 4.43 1.58 15.48
C VAL A 33 3.02 2.16 15.45
N GLY A 34 2.51 2.56 16.61
CA GLY A 34 1.18 3.14 16.75
C GLY A 34 0.04 2.15 16.52
N ASN A 35 -1.10 2.67 16.08
CA ASN A 35 -2.33 1.90 15.87
C ASN A 35 -3.05 2.28 14.55
N SER A 36 -2.39 2.99 13.68
CA SER A 36 -2.91 3.51 12.41
C SER A 36 -2.15 2.91 11.21
N ASP A 37 -2.72 3.05 10.02
CA ASP A 37 -2.07 2.73 8.75
C ASP A 37 -0.97 3.73 8.36
N LYS A 38 -1.03 4.96 8.89
CA LYS A 38 0.07 5.91 8.83
C LYS A 38 0.86 5.90 10.13
N ILE A 39 2.17 5.76 10.01
CA ILE A 39 3.10 5.89 11.14
C ILE A 39 3.11 7.35 11.61
N ASN A 40 2.91 7.56 12.91
CA ASN A 40 3.05 8.86 13.53
C ASN A 40 4.53 9.12 13.86
N PRO A 41 5.10 10.30 13.52
CA PRO A 41 6.50 10.60 13.76
C PRO A 41 6.94 10.51 15.25
N LYS A 42 6.08 10.95 16.17
CA LYS A 42 6.37 10.86 17.60
C LYS A 42 6.42 9.40 18.07
N GLU A 43 5.42 8.60 17.68
CA GLU A 43 5.36 7.16 18.03
C GLU A 43 6.52 6.39 17.42
N LEU A 44 6.95 6.75 16.17
CA LEU A 44 8.13 6.17 15.55
C LEU A 44 9.39 6.45 16.39
N ARG A 45 9.61 7.69 16.78
CA ARG A 45 10.75 8.08 17.61
C ARG A 45 10.79 7.32 18.94
N GLU A 46 9.64 7.28 19.62
CA GLU A 46 9.50 6.54 20.88
C GLU A 46 9.79 5.06 20.72
N SER A 47 9.28 4.43 19.65
CA SER A 47 9.54 3.02 19.35
C SER A 47 11.01 2.74 19.04
N ILE A 48 11.70 3.60 18.27
CA ILE A 48 13.13 3.47 17.97
C ILE A 48 13.96 3.62 19.25
N GLN A 49 13.61 4.59 20.12
CA GLN A 49 14.32 4.80 21.37
C GLN A 49 14.12 3.66 22.36
N ALA A 50 12.96 3.00 22.34
CA ALA A 50 12.68 1.86 23.23
C ALA A 50 13.49 0.61 22.85
N GLU A 51 13.79 0.39 21.59
CA GLU A 51 14.70 -0.68 21.17
C GLU A 51 16.14 -0.32 21.52
N GLU A 52 17.00 -1.32 21.71
CA GLU A 52 18.36 -1.23 22.26
C GLU A 52 18.44 -0.77 23.74
N SER A 53 17.36 -0.34 24.35
CA SER A 53 17.35 0.10 25.75
C SER A 53 17.76 -1.00 26.74
N ARG A 54 17.71 -2.26 26.29
CA ARG A 54 18.07 -3.44 27.08
C ARG A 54 19.40 -4.08 26.63
N GLY A 55 20.20 -3.38 25.82
CA GLY A 55 21.45 -3.87 25.27
C GLY A 55 21.26 -5.20 24.51
N VAL A 56 22.06 -6.20 24.80
CA VAL A 56 22.02 -7.52 24.12
C VAL A 56 20.74 -8.34 24.39
N HIS A 57 19.91 -7.93 25.33
CA HIS A 57 18.65 -8.63 25.64
C HIS A 57 17.48 -8.22 24.77
N GLY A 58 17.61 -7.17 23.98
CA GLY A 58 16.58 -6.68 23.08
C GLY A 58 17.00 -6.74 21.61
N PRO A 59 16.02 -6.64 20.68
CA PRO A 59 16.35 -6.44 19.28
C PRO A 59 17.17 -5.17 19.09
N GLN A 60 18.02 -5.17 18.08
CA GLN A 60 18.74 -3.98 17.66
C GLN A 60 17.91 -3.19 16.66
N ARG A 61 18.09 -1.88 16.59
CA ARG A 61 17.40 -1.00 15.64
C ARG A 61 17.70 -1.42 14.20
N GLY A 62 16.70 -1.43 13.37
CA GLY A 62 16.78 -1.76 11.96
C GLY A 62 15.92 -0.83 11.09
N PRO A 63 15.60 -1.23 9.87
CA PRO A 63 14.93 -0.37 8.91
C PRO A 63 13.52 0.03 9.33
N ILE A 64 13.08 1.16 8.76
CA ILE A 64 11.68 1.59 8.80
C ILE A 64 11.03 1.22 7.48
N SER A 65 9.83 0.62 7.51
CA SER A 65 9.03 0.33 6.32
C SER A 65 7.73 1.12 6.36
N ILE A 66 7.51 1.94 5.32
CA ILE A 66 6.27 2.69 5.10
C ILE A 66 5.59 2.18 3.84
N THR A 67 4.25 2.24 3.77
CA THR A 67 3.48 1.81 2.59
C THR A 67 2.86 3.01 1.88
N GLN A 68 3.08 3.12 0.58
CA GLN A 68 2.59 4.24 -0.23
C GLN A 68 1.90 3.70 -1.51
N ILE A 69 0.58 3.75 -1.61
CA ILE A 69 -0.46 4.18 -0.66
C ILE A 69 -0.62 3.17 0.48
N THR A 70 -1.11 3.63 1.64
CA THR A 70 -1.31 2.78 2.81
C THR A 70 -2.37 1.70 2.57
N GLU A 71 -2.41 0.70 3.44
CA GLU A 71 -3.34 -0.43 3.37
C GLU A 71 -4.81 -0.01 3.50
N LYS A 72 -5.08 1.15 4.10
CA LYS A 72 -6.45 1.73 4.19
C LYS A 72 -6.76 2.78 3.12
N GLY A 73 -5.83 3.00 2.17
CA GLY A 73 -6.05 3.91 1.03
C GLY A 73 -5.67 5.37 1.28
N GLN A 74 -4.96 5.66 2.36
CA GLN A 74 -4.38 6.97 2.59
C GLN A 74 -3.07 7.16 1.81
N VAL A 75 -2.65 8.41 1.65
CA VAL A 75 -1.39 8.77 0.99
C VAL A 75 -0.56 9.61 1.96
N TYR A 76 0.67 9.22 2.21
CA TYR A 76 1.64 10.09 2.88
C TYR A 76 1.97 11.28 1.97
N THR A 77 1.85 12.49 2.48
CA THR A 77 2.36 13.70 1.81
C THR A 77 3.89 13.68 1.76
N LEU A 78 4.49 14.47 0.87
CA LEU A 78 5.95 14.60 0.80
C LEU A 78 6.56 15.06 2.12
N ASN A 79 5.85 15.91 2.87
CA ASN A 79 6.32 16.39 4.17
C ASN A 79 6.26 15.29 5.23
N GLU A 80 5.18 14.49 5.28
CA GLU A 80 5.09 13.33 6.19
C GLU A 80 6.19 12.31 5.91
N ILE A 81 6.49 12.02 4.63
CA ILE A 81 7.61 11.13 4.27
C ILE A 81 8.92 11.70 4.78
N LYS A 82 9.20 12.99 4.52
CA LYS A 82 10.44 13.66 4.97
C LYS A 82 10.59 13.68 6.48
N GLU A 83 9.50 13.84 7.22
CA GLU A 83 9.52 13.83 8.68
C GLU A 83 9.93 12.44 9.22
N LEU A 84 9.36 11.37 8.67
CA LEU A 84 9.70 10.00 9.05
C LEU A 84 11.15 9.65 8.67
N THR A 85 11.58 10.02 7.46
CA THR A 85 12.95 9.74 7.01
C THR A 85 14.00 10.56 7.76
N GLN A 86 13.66 11.79 8.20
CA GLN A 86 14.54 12.58 9.04
C GLN A 86 14.75 11.92 10.40
N ILE A 87 13.70 11.36 11.00
CA ILE A 87 13.82 10.56 12.23
C ILE A 87 14.71 9.35 11.99
N ALA A 88 14.49 8.61 10.89
CA ALA A 88 15.34 7.48 10.52
C ALA A 88 16.82 7.87 10.44
N LYS A 89 17.12 8.98 9.79
CA LYS A 89 18.47 9.52 9.63
C LYS A 89 19.14 9.89 10.95
N GLU A 90 18.40 10.40 11.94
CA GLU A 90 18.94 10.71 13.27
C GLU A 90 19.48 9.47 14.00
N PHE A 91 18.94 8.29 13.65
CA PHE A 91 19.34 7.00 14.22
C PHE A 91 20.16 6.14 13.24
N ASP A 92 20.56 6.69 12.08
CA ASP A 92 21.29 5.99 11.01
C ASP A 92 20.56 4.73 10.50
N LEU A 93 19.24 4.81 10.36
CA LEU A 93 18.40 3.70 9.92
C LEU A 93 17.95 3.88 8.46
N PRO A 94 17.99 2.82 7.62
CA PRO A 94 17.48 2.88 6.28
C PRO A 94 15.95 2.88 6.24
N VAL A 95 15.40 3.49 5.19
CA VAL A 95 13.95 3.56 4.96
C VAL A 95 13.58 2.80 3.69
N HIS A 96 12.69 1.84 3.83
CA HIS A 96 12.02 1.12 2.76
C HIS A 96 10.63 1.72 2.53
N MET A 97 10.26 1.87 1.26
CA MET A 97 8.89 2.19 0.85
C MET A 97 8.28 1.02 0.09
N ASP A 98 7.23 0.42 0.66
CA ASP A 98 6.36 -0.46 -0.11
C ASP A 98 5.54 0.38 -1.09
N GLY A 99 5.88 0.28 -2.33
CA GLY A 99 5.26 0.98 -3.46
C GLY A 99 4.37 0.07 -4.30
N ALA A 100 3.65 -0.89 -3.71
CA ALA A 100 2.72 -1.77 -4.42
C ALA A 100 1.69 -0.97 -5.26
N ARG A 101 1.38 0.27 -4.84
CA ARG A 101 0.56 1.24 -5.59
C ARG A 101 1.29 2.58 -5.80
N PHE A 102 2.58 2.50 -6.05
CA PHE A 102 3.46 3.66 -6.20
C PHE A 102 2.94 4.68 -7.21
N ALA A 103 2.53 4.21 -8.40
CA ALA A 103 2.03 5.08 -9.46
C ALA A 103 0.75 5.83 -9.06
N ASN A 104 -0.16 5.17 -8.33
CA ASN A 104 -1.40 5.81 -7.86
C ASN A 104 -1.11 6.91 -6.82
N ALA A 105 -0.14 6.67 -5.93
CA ALA A 105 0.30 7.69 -4.97
C ALA A 105 0.96 8.88 -5.67
N LEU A 106 1.83 8.60 -6.63
CA LEU A 106 2.54 9.64 -7.41
C LEU A 106 1.56 10.58 -8.12
N VAL A 107 0.58 10.00 -8.81
CA VAL A 107 -0.48 10.78 -9.47
C VAL A 107 -1.32 11.57 -8.47
N SER A 108 -1.63 10.99 -7.31
CA SER A 108 -2.41 11.67 -6.27
C SER A 108 -1.65 12.86 -5.66
N LEU A 109 -0.33 12.77 -5.56
CA LEU A 109 0.53 13.82 -4.99
C LEU A 109 0.96 14.87 -6.03
N GLU A 110 0.71 14.62 -7.32
CA GLU A 110 1.16 15.48 -8.43
C GLU A 110 2.67 15.81 -8.35
N CYS A 111 3.48 14.82 -8.00
CA CYS A 111 4.91 14.97 -7.80
C CYS A 111 5.72 14.02 -8.69
N THR A 112 7.03 14.21 -8.74
CA THR A 112 7.95 13.28 -9.42
C THR A 112 8.30 12.07 -8.53
N ALA A 113 8.66 10.95 -9.16
CA ALA A 113 9.15 9.77 -8.44
C ALA A 113 10.35 10.10 -7.53
N ALA A 114 11.24 10.97 -7.98
CA ALA A 114 12.39 11.42 -7.20
C ALA A 114 11.99 12.18 -5.92
N GLU A 115 10.98 13.05 -6.00
CA GLU A 115 10.49 13.82 -4.85
C GLU A 115 9.81 12.93 -3.81
N MET A 116 9.08 11.89 -4.25
CA MET A 116 8.41 10.96 -3.35
C MET A 116 9.38 9.93 -2.74
N THR A 117 10.59 9.76 -3.27
CA THR A 117 11.53 8.72 -2.86
C THR A 117 12.86 9.29 -2.33
N TRP A 118 13.93 9.18 -3.11
CA TRP A 118 15.27 9.47 -2.64
C TRP A 118 15.48 10.93 -2.22
N LYS A 119 14.81 11.90 -2.84
CA LYS A 119 14.83 13.30 -2.38
C LYS A 119 14.07 13.51 -1.07
N ALA A 120 13.16 12.61 -0.73
CA ALA A 120 12.48 12.58 0.57
C ALA A 120 13.22 11.71 1.60
N GLY A 121 14.35 11.08 1.25
CA GLY A 121 15.16 10.29 2.17
C GLY A 121 14.84 8.78 2.20
N VAL A 122 14.09 8.27 1.22
CA VAL A 122 13.84 6.83 1.06
C VAL A 122 15.05 6.17 0.41
N ASP A 123 15.50 5.03 0.96
CA ASP A 123 16.68 4.28 0.48
C ASP A 123 16.32 3.20 -0.55
N VAL A 124 15.19 2.52 -0.35
CA VAL A 124 14.76 1.38 -1.17
C VAL A 124 13.26 1.44 -1.41
N VAL A 125 12.83 1.11 -2.63
CA VAL A 125 11.42 1.03 -2.99
C VAL A 125 11.10 -0.35 -3.56
N SER A 126 10.04 -0.99 -3.06
CA SER A 126 9.35 -2.07 -3.77
C SER A 126 8.41 -1.44 -4.79
N PHE A 127 8.80 -1.43 -6.06
CA PHE A 127 8.08 -0.73 -7.13
C PHE A 127 7.06 -1.63 -7.78
N GLY A 128 5.78 -1.38 -7.50
CA GLY A 128 4.65 -2.18 -7.96
C GLY A 128 4.30 -1.93 -9.43
N GLY A 129 4.23 -3.02 -10.20
CA GLY A 129 3.73 -3.00 -11.57
C GLY A 129 2.46 -3.81 -11.76
N THR A 130 2.32 -4.92 -11.06
CA THR A 130 1.21 -5.89 -11.22
C THR A 130 -0.16 -5.27 -10.91
N LYS A 131 -0.26 -4.44 -9.86
CA LYS A 131 -1.53 -3.78 -9.49
C LYS A 131 -1.91 -2.61 -10.42
N ASN A 132 -1.05 -2.28 -11.38
CA ASN A 132 -1.26 -1.15 -12.29
C ASN A 132 -1.09 -1.52 -13.78
N GLY A 133 -1.33 -2.78 -14.15
CA GLY A 133 -1.45 -3.21 -15.55
C GLY A 133 -0.44 -4.24 -16.02
N LEU A 134 0.58 -4.59 -15.24
CA LEU A 134 1.47 -5.70 -15.58
C LEU A 134 0.86 -7.05 -15.20
N MET A 135 1.27 -8.11 -15.89
CA MET A 135 0.78 -9.48 -15.64
C MET A 135 1.41 -10.09 -14.39
N GLY A 136 2.64 -9.70 -14.04
CA GLY A 136 3.35 -10.26 -12.89
C GLY A 136 4.80 -9.82 -12.85
N ALA A 137 5.06 -8.49 -12.86
CA ALA A 137 6.40 -7.94 -12.75
C ALA A 137 6.43 -6.84 -11.69
N GLU A 138 7.39 -6.95 -10.79
CA GLU A 138 7.67 -6.00 -9.73
C GLU A 138 9.16 -5.62 -9.79
N GLY A 139 9.49 -4.42 -9.34
CA GLY A 139 10.87 -3.95 -9.26
C GLY A 139 11.28 -3.65 -7.83
N VAL A 140 12.55 -3.86 -7.49
CA VAL A 140 13.13 -3.32 -6.27
C VAL A 140 14.20 -2.31 -6.69
N ILE A 141 14.06 -1.08 -6.21
CA ILE A 141 14.91 0.05 -6.60
C ILE A 141 15.73 0.46 -5.39
N PHE A 142 17.05 0.30 -5.51
CA PHE A 142 18.03 0.81 -4.57
C PHE A 142 18.57 2.15 -5.09
N PHE A 143 18.53 3.19 -4.28
CA PHE A 143 19.09 4.49 -4.65
C PHE A 143 20.60 4.56 -4.41
N ASP A 144 21.14 3.67 -3.58
CA ASP A 144 22.58 3.41 -3.46
C ASP A 144 22.93 2.07 -4.12
N PRO A 145 23.60 2.06 -5.29
CA PRO A 145 23.95 0.83 -5.98
C PRO A 145 24.86 -0.12 -5.17
N GLN A 146 25.62 0.40 -4.21
CA GLN A 146 26.52 -0.43 -3.40
C GLN A 146 25.74 -1.37 -2.47
N LYS A 147 24.52 -0.99 -2.08
CA LYS A 147 23.62 -1.81 -1.26
C LYS A 147 22.87 -2.89 -2.06
N ALA A 148 22.92 -2.86 -3.38
CA ALA A 148 22.14 -3.78 -4.23
C ALA A 148 22.76 -5.18 -4.34
N TRP A 149 24.08 -5.35 -4.09
CA TRP A 149 24.74 -6.63 -4.30
C TRP A 149 24.21 -7.75 -3.39
N GLU A 150 24.01 -7.49 -2.13
CA GLU A 150 23.41 -8.48 -1.22
C GLU A 150 21.99 -8.85 -1.67
N PHE A 151 21.20 -7.89 -2.10
CA PHE A 151 19.89 -8.14 -2.67
C PHE A 151 19.94 -9.06 -3.90
N GLU A 152 20.89 -8.86 -4.81
CA GLU A 152 21.07 -9.73 -5.98
C GLU A 152 21.38 -11.19 -5.58
N LEU A 153 22.19 -11.39 -4.54
CA LEU A 153 22.47 -12.72 -3.98
C LEU A 153 21.22 -13.35 -3.37
N ARG A 154 20.45 -12.59 -2.58
CA ARG A 154 19.18 -13.02 -1.98
C ARG A 154 18.14 -13.33 -3.06
N ARG A 155 17.99 -12.49 -4.06
CA ARG A 155 17.12 -12.67 -5.21
C ARG A 155 17.43 -13.99 -5.95
N LYS A 156 18.70 -14.26 -6.22
CA LYS A 156 19.10 -15.53 -6.86
C LYS A 156 18.78 -16.72 -5.97
N ARG A 157 19.13 -16.64 -4.69
CA ARG A 157 18.91 -17.70 -3.70
C ARG A 157 17.44 -18.03 -3.49
N SER A 158 16.55 -17.04 -3.58
CA SER A 158 15.10 -17.19 -3.41
C SER A 158 14.38 -17.55 -4.70
N ALA A 159 15.09 -18.01 -5.75
CA ALA A 159 14.55 -18.36 -7.06
C ALA A 159 13.90 -17.22 -7.87
N HIS A 160 14.06 -15.96 -7.44
CA HIS A 160 13.53 -14.79 -8.17
C HIS A 160 14.40 -14.31 -9.33
N LEU A 161 15.51 -14.99 -9.63
CA LEU A 161 16.31 -14.81 -10.83
C LEU A 161 16.31 -16.09 -11.64
N PHE A 162 15.21 -16.37 -12.31
CA PHE A 162 15.03 -17.56 -13.12
C PHE A 162 15.42 -17.36 -14.59
N SER A 163 15.55 -18.46 -15.31
CA SER A 163 15.80 -18.44 -16.74
C SER A 163 14.66 -17.73 -17.50
N LYS A 164 14.98 -17.02 -18.58
CA LYS A 164 14.01 -16.23 -19.38
C LYS A 164 13.38 -15.04 -18.62
N HIS A 165 14.09 -14.50 -17.68
CA HIS A 165 13.68 -13.30 -16.91
C HIS A 165 13.35 -12.09 -17.82
N ARG A 166 13.81 -12.10 -19.08
CA ARG A 166 13.46 -11.10 -20.10
C ARG A 166 11.95 -10.89 -20.31
N TYR A 167 11.11 -11.89 -20.00
CA TYR A 167 9.66 -11.73 -20.11
C TYR A 167 9.09 -10.79 -19.03
N LEU A 168 9.70 -10.76 -17.86
CA LEU A 168 9.38 -9.76 -16.82
C LEU A 168 9.97 -8.40 -17.19
N SER A 169 11.21 -8.37 -17.67
CA SER A 169 11.87 -7.14 -18.10
C SER A 169 11.13 -6.46 -19.26
N ALA A 170 10.59 -7.23 -20.21
CA ALA A 170 9.79 -6.69 -21.31
C ALA A 170 8.49 -6.03 -20.82
N GLN A 171 7.82 -6.62 -19.81
CA GLN A 171 6.66 -6.00 -19.19
C GLN A 171 7.03 -4.67 -18.52
N MET A 172 8.11 -4.65 -17.71
CA MET A 172 8.56 -3.45 -17.03
C MET A 172 8.99 -2.36 -18.02
N LEU A 173 9.69 -2.73 -19.11
CA LEU A 173 10.08 -1.80 -20.17
C LEU A 173 8.84 -1.14 -20.81
N ALA A 174 7.84 -1.94 -21.19
CA ALA A 174 6.60 -1.43 -21.78
C ALA A 174 5.83 -0.52 -20.80
N TYR A 175 5.81 -0.89 -19.52
CA TYR A 175 5.14 -0.14 -18.46
C TYR A 175 5.73 1.25 -18.24
N LEU A 176 7.06 1.35 -18.29
CA LEU A 176 7.77 2.62 -18.09
C LEU A 176 7.85 3.46 -19.38
N GLN A 177 7.64 2.84 -20.55
CA GLN A 177 7.75 3.53 -21.83
C GLN A 177 6.57 4.49 -22.02
N ASN A 178 6.88 5.73 -22.49
CA ASN A 178 5.90 6.77 -22.77
C ASN A 178 4.96 7.09 -21.59
N ASP A 179 5.44 6.97 -20.37
CA ASP A 179 4.70 7.23 -19.13
C ASP A 179 3.39 6.42 -18.99
N LEU A 180 3.31 5.24 -19.61
CA LEU A 180 2.12 4.39 -19.57
C LEU A 180 1.68 4.10 -18.12
N TRP A 181 2.62 3.87 -17.21
CA TRP A 181 2.37 3.63 -15.79
C TRP A 181 1.66 4.79 -15.08
N ILE A 182 1.96 6.03 -15.46
CA ILE A 182 1.31 7.25 -14.96
C ILE A 182 -0.09 7.38 -15.58
N GLU A 183 -0.23 7.11 -16.88
CA GLU A 183 -1.52 7.15 -17.58
C GLU A 183 -2.50 6.16 -16.96
N LEU A 184 -2.08 4.91 -16.72
CA LEU A 184 -2.92 3.86 -16.13
C LEU A 184 -3.35 4.23 -14.70
N ALA A 185 -2.42 4.68 -13.86
CA ALA A 185 -2.72 5.14 -12.51
C ALA A 185 -3.67 6.35 -12.51
N GLY A 186 -3.48 7.28 -13.46
CA GLY A 186 -4.37 8.44 -13.65
C GLY A 186 -5.80 8.03 -14.00
N LYS A 187 -5.98 7.05 -14.87
CA LYS A 187 -7.31 6.48 -15.20
C LYS A 187 -7.95 5.85 -13.95
N ALA A 188 -7.21 5.05 -13.21
CA ALA A 188 -7.69 4.41 -11.99
C ALA A 188 -8.12 5.44 -10.93
N ASN A 189 -7.25 6.42 -10.63
CA ASN A 189 -7.55 7.47 -9.66
C ASN A 189 -8.75 8.34 -10.09
N LYS A 190 -8.88 8.67 -11.37
CA LYS A 190 -10.02 9.42 -11.89
C LYS A 190 -11.34 8.66 -11.71
N ALA A 191 -11.35 7.36 -12.03
CA ALA A 191 -12.52 6.51 -11.85
C ALA A 191 -12.86 6.33 -10.35
N ALA A 192 -11.82 6.19 -9.49
CA ALA A 192 -12.00 6.15 -8.04
C ALA A 192 -12.57 7.46 -7.48
N ALA A 193 -12.10 8.61 -7.93
CA ALA A 193 -12.64 9.90 -7.54
C ALA A 193 -14.14 10.04 -7.90
N ARG A 194 -14.55 9.53 -9.07
CA ARG A 194 -15.96 9.47 -9.45
C ARG A 194 -16.78 8.58 -8.53
N LEU A 195 -16.23 7.40 -8.18
CA LEU A 195 -16.87 6.47 -7.22
C LEU A 195 -17.01 7.11 -5.84
N ILE A 196 -15.94 7.72 -5.31
CA ILE A 196 -15.93 8.41 -4.02
C ILE A 196 -17.01 9.50 -3.98
N ALA A 197 -17.06 10.35 -5.01
CA ALA A 197 -18.05 11.43 -5.10
C ALA A 197 -19.48 10.88 -5.04
N GLY A 198 -19.79 9.82 -5.80
CA GLY A 198 -21.12 9.23 -5.81
C GLY A 198 -21.48 8.48 -4.52
N LEU A 199 -20.52 7.81 -3.86
CA LEU A 199 -20.76 7.15 -2.58
C LEU A 199 -21.03 8.16 -1.46
N ARG A 200 -20.44 9.37 -1.49
CA ARG A 200 -20.71 10.44 -0.51
C ARG A 200 -22.15 10.94 -0.53
N GLU A 201 -22.84 10.80 -1.64
CA GLU A 201 -24.27 11.17 -1.79
C GLU A 201 -25.21 10.17 -1.10
N ILE A 202 -24.71 8.97 -0.75
CA ILE A 202 -25.49 7.90 -0.14
C ILE A 202 -25.40 7.99 1.39
N LYS A 203 -26.46 8.42 2.05
CA LYS A 203 -26.49 8.73 3.50
C LYS A 203 -26.00 7.59 4.42
N LYS A 204 -26.16 6.33 3.98
CA LYS A 204 -25.79 5.13 4.76
C LYS A 204 -24.39 4.62 4.52
N VAL A 205 -23.60 5.33 3.71
CA VAL A 205 -22.20 5.02 3.42
C VAL A 205 -21.31 5.93 4.24
N GLU A 206 -20.45 5.35 5.05
CA GLU A 206 -19.48 6.03 5.90
C GLU A 206 -18.07 5.64 5.47
N PHE A 207 -17.21 6.60 5.15
CA PHE A 207 -15.81 6.32 4.82
C PHE A 207 -15.00 6.07 6.09
N LEU A 208 -14.17 5.02 6.12
CA LEU A 208 -13.30 4.71 7.25
C LEU A 208 -12.17 5.73 7.39
N VAL A 209 -11.63 6.14 6.25
CA VAL A 209 -10.59 7.16 6.11
C VAL A 209 -10.89 7.97 4.87
N GLU A 210 -10.25 9.12 4.73
CA GLU A 210 -10.35 9.93 3.50
C GLU A 210 -9.50 9.29 2.39
N PRO A 211 -10.11 8.68 1.36
CA PRO A 211 -9.36 8.04 0.29
C PRO A 211 -8.74 9.10 -0.64
N LYS A 212 -7.47 8.89 -1.01
CA LYS A 212 -6.71 9.81 -1.87
C LYS A 212 -6.33 9.21 -3.22
N ALA A 213 -6.58 7.92 -3.42
CA ALA A 213 -6.22 7.19 -4.62
C ALA A 213 -7.28 6.13 -4.95
N ASN A 214 -6.88 5.00 -5.52
CA ASN A 214 -7.78 3.99 -6.07
C ASN A 214 -8.23 2.89 -5.09
N LEU A 215 -7.92 3.02 -3.81
CA LEU A 215 -8.31 2.08 -2.74
C LEU A 215 -9.24 2.79 -1.74
N ILE A 216 -10.42 2.22 -1.52
CA ILE A 216 -11.52 2.88 -0.80
C ILE A 216 -12.13 1.89 0.18
N PHE A 217 -12.28 2.32 1.43
CA PHE A 217 -12.96 1.56 2.47
C PHE A 217 -14.16 2.34 2.99
N VAL A 218 -15.32 1.71 2.93
CA VAL A 218 -16.56 2.28 3.44
C VAL A 218 -17.28 1.29 4.34
N LYS A 219 -18.01 1.81 5.30
CA LYS A 219 -18.92 1.05 6.15
C LYS A 219 -20.35 1.33 5.70
N MET A 220 -21.14 0.28 5.57
CA MET A 220 -22.56 0.38 5.25
C MET A 220 -23.34 -0.82 5.81
N PRO A 221 -24.67 -0.72 5.97
CA PRO A 221 -25.49 -1.80 6.53
C PRO A 221 -25.43 -3.09 5.73
N ALA A 222 -25.47 -4.24 6.42
CA ALA A 222 -25.39 -5.57 5.80
C ALA A 222 -26.45 -5.81 4.72
N TYR A 223 -27.67 -5.28 4.89
CA TYR A 223 -28.73 -5.41 3.88
C TYR A 223 -28.34 -4.76 2.54
N MET A 224 -27.57 -3.65 2.55
CA MET A 224 -27.11 -3.00 1.33
C MET A 224 -26.18 -3.90 0.53
N HIS A 225 -25.26 -4.60 1.24
CA HIS A 225 -24.34 -5.56 0.61
C HIS A 225 -25.11 -6.71 -0.02
N ARG A 226 -26.07 -7.34 0.72
CA ARG A 226 -26.89 -8.43 0.20
C ARG A 226 -27.68 -8.01 -1.05
N LYS A 227 -28.31 -6.84 -1.02
CA LYS A 227 -29.06 -6.32 -2.17
C LYS A 227 -28.13 -5.98 -3.35
N ALA A 228 -26.93 -5.43 -3.10
CA ALA A 228 -25.95 -5.11 -4.12
C ALA A 228 -25.44 -6.38 -4.82
N TYR A 229 -25.10 -7.42 -4.06
CA TYR A 229 -24.71 -8.72 -4.60
C TYR A 229 -25.83 -9.40 -5.39
N ALA A 230 -27.06 -9.33 -4.91
CA ALA A 230 -28.26 -9.83 -5.64
C ALA A 230 -28.48 -9.09 -6.97
N LYS A 231 -27.95 -7.87 -7.13
CA LYS A 231 -27.95 -7.11 -8.38
C LYS A 231 -26.69 -7.33 -9.25
N GLY A 232 -25.82 -8.28 -8.85
CA GLY A 232 -24.63 -8.65 -9.60
C GLY A 232 -23.40 -7.76 -9.37
N LEU A 233 -23.37 -6.95 -8.31
CA LEU A 233 -22.15 -6.28 -7.91
C LEU A 233 -21.24 -7.27 -7.17
N GLU A 234 -19.94 -7.16 -7.43
CA GLU A 234 -18.90 -7.98 -6.79
C GLU A 234 -17.82 -7.09 -6.18
N TYR A 235 -17.59 -7.23 -4.89
CA TYR A 235 -16.53 -6.56 -4.14
C TYR A 235 -16.27 -7.28 -2.81
N TYR A 236 -15.19 -6.94 -2.12
CA TYR A 236 -14.85 -7.57 -0.85
C TYR A 236 -15.55 -6.91 0.33
N THR A 237 -16.01 -7.74 1.28
CA THR A 237 -16.39 -7.32 2.63
C THR A 237 -15.44 -7.94 3.65
N TRP A 238 -15.16 -7.22 4.74
CA TRP A 238 -14.23 -7.70 5.79
C TRP A 238 -14.88 -8.56 6.86
N SER A 239 -16.19 -8.69 6.82
CA SER A 239 -16.92 -9.61 7.67
C SER A 239 -18.08 -10.22 6.91
N GLU A 240 -18.62 -11.30 7.47
CA GLU A 240 -19.79 -11.97 6.94
C GLU A 240 -20.97 -11.00 6.87
N ILE A 241 -21.73 -11.11 5.80
CA ILE A 241 -22.97 -10.34 5.59
C ILE A 241 -24.22 -11.17 5.81
N ASP A 242 -24.09 -12.50 5.76
CA ASP A 242 -25.16 -13.45 6.00
C ASP A 242 -25.24 -13.80 7.49
N GLY A 243 -26.45 -14.07 7.98
CA GLY A 243 -26.66 -14.42 9.38
C GLY A 243 -26.55 -13.26 10.38
N VAL A 244 -26.28 -12.03 9.91
CA VAL A 244 -26.28 -10.82 10.75
C VAL A 244 -27.52 -9.96 10.48
N SER A 245 -27.87 -9.07 11.43
CA SER A 245 -29.02 -8.18 11.25
C SER A 245 -28.82 -7.22 10.06
N ASP A 246 -29.93 -6.77 9.48
CA ASP A 246 -29.93 -5.86 8.32
C ASP A 246 -29.11 -4.60 8.56
N ASP A 247 -29.18 -4.03 9.74
CA ASP A 247 -28.50 -2.78 10.09
C ASP A 247 -27.06 -2.97 10.61
N THR A 248 -26.56 -4.21 10.69
CA THR A 248 -25.17 -4.47 11.11
C THR A 248 -24.20 -3.76 10.18
N PRO A 249 -23.31 -2.87 10.71
CA PRO A 249 -22.34 -2.18 9.88
C PRO A 249 -21.27 -3.14 9.39
N VAL A 250 -21.08 -3.26 8.07
CA VAL A 250 -20.06 -4.09 7.44
C VAL A 250 -19.16 -3.23 6.55
N VAL A 251 -17.86 -3.48 6.61
CA VAL A 251 -16.87 -2.76 5.81
C VAL A 251 -16.74 -3.38 4.43
N ALA A 252 -16.90 -2.55 3.39
CA ALA A 252 -16.59 -2.88 2.01
C ALA A 252 -15.22 -2.30 1.62
N ARG A 253 -14.48 -3.05 0.83
CA ARG A 253 -13.25 -2.63 0.17
C ARG A 253 -13.48 -2.53 -1.33
N PHE A 254 -13.35 -1.33 -1.88
CA PHE A 254 -13.37 -1.10 -3.33
C PHE A 254 -11.95 -0.80 -3.83
N VAL A 255 -11.58 -1.46 -4.90
CA VAL A 255 -10.35 -1.18 -5.65
C VAL A 255 -10.75 -0.85 -7.08
N VAL A 256 -10.41 0.35 -7.52
CA VAL A 256 -10.69 0.78 -8.90
C VAL A 256 -9.40 0.67 -9.71
N ASP A 257 -9.42 -0.11 -10.76
CA ASP A 257 -8.30 -0.26 -11.66
C ASP A 257 -8.44 0.60 -12.94
N TRP A 258 -7.39 0.64 -13.72
CA TRP A 258 -7.28 1.41 -14.96
C TRP A 258 -8.25 0.97 -16.07
N SER A 259 -8.82 -0.24 -15.99
CA SER A 259 -9.73 -0.78 -17.00
C SER A 259 -11.17 -0.30 -16.83
N ARG A 260 -11.52 0.27 -15.67
CA ARG A 260 -12.87 0.72 -15.36
C ARG A 260 -13.17 2.06 -16.00
N SER A 261 -14.18 2.09 -16.88
CA SER A 261 -14.67 3.34 -17.45
C SER A 261 -15.53 4.12 -16.45
N LEU A 262 -15.66 5.45 -16.65
CA LEU A 262 -16.59 6.26 -15.84
C LEU A 262 -18.03 5.76 -15.96
N LYS A 263 -18.41 5.21 -17.13
CA LYS A 263 -19.75 4.64 -17.36
C LYS A 263 -19.98 3.38 -16.47
N ASP A 264 -18.96 2.57 -16.25
CA ASP A 264 -19.06 1.41 -15.36
C ASP A 264 -19.22 1.87 -13.91
N ILE A 265 -18.49 2.89 -13.50
CA ILE A 265 -18.63 3.50 -12.18
C ILE A 265 -20.04 4.10 -12.00
N ASP A 266 -20.58 4.78 -12.99
CA ASP A 266 -21.94 5.36 -12.92
C ASP A 266 -23.02 4.28 -12.79
N LYS A 267 -22.89 3.16 -13.50
CA LYS A 267 -23.79 2.00 -13.35
C LYS A 267 -23.69 1.38 -11.94
N PHE A 268 -22.46 1.24 -11.42
CA PHE A 268 -22.25 0.76 -10.05
C PHE A 268 -22.96 1.68 -9.04
N LEU A 269 -22.78 2.99 -9.16
CA LEU A 269 -23.40 3.99 -8.29
C LEU A 269 -24.92 4.01 -8.39
N GLU A 270 -25.48 3.80 -9.59
CA GLU A 270 -26.93 3.68 -9.79
C GLU A 270 -27.50 2.51 -8.98
N ILE A 271 -26.85 1.33 -9.05
CA ILE A 271 -27.27 0.17 -8.26
C ILE A 271 -27.15 0.48 -6.76
N MET A 272 -26.02 1.08 -6.32
CA MET A 272 -25.80 1.41 -4.91
C MET A 272 -26.86 2.38 -4.36
N ARG A 273 -27.27 3.39 -5.12
CA ARG A 273 -28.37 4.31 -4.75
C ARG A 273 -29.71 3.57 -4.61
N ASN A 274 -29.98 2.62 -5.52
CA ASN A 274 -31.24 1.87 -5.53
C ASN A 274 -31.36 0.82 -4.41
N VAL A 275 -30.25 0.43 -3.77
CA VAL A 275 -30.23 -0.54 -2.66
C VAL A 275 -30.12 0.13 -1.29
N ALA A 276 -29.83 1.42 -1.23
CA ALA A 276 -29.72 2.20 -0.01
C ALA A 276 -31.10 2.55 0.58
#